data_c6fbe2eae1ac04a7cc8be1f6db8aeea2
#
_entry.id   c6fbe2eae1ac04a7cc8be1f6db8aeea2
#
_cell.length_a   1.000
_cell.length_b   1.000
_cell.length_c   1.000
_cell.angle_alpha   90.00
_cell.angle_beta   90.00
_cell.angle_gamma   90.00
#
_symmetry.space_group_name_H-M   'P 1'
#
loop_
_entity.id
_entity.type
_entity.pdbx_description
1 polymer ?
#
loop_
_entity_poly.entity_id
_entity_poly.type
_entity_poly.pdbx_seq_one_letter_code
_entity_poly.pdbx_strand_id
1 'polypeptide(L)'
;MRWPWKRSGSGDVLVVSWAAQTLSYVLARSRGAGSFEILKLGVERQGSDSIEDFVRRLQGLGLKGREAHVMLRPEQYQLLQIDSPAVQPEELRSAARYQIREMLESHVDDVTLDVMRVGDGQQKGAGSLFVVAATNVVVRGVLDLCDAMNWTVSVIDIHETAQRNLQSALAKASGRVDRASAALVLLQGHQAVLTISANEELFYTRRLDVSAQFMVQKWDQAMQANDGPTHDYMQVEEYVPDYSVAGVTYGNDYTDTRTLNANSQNGGVGDGESAQRFLVEVQRSLDVWDRTWSSMPLDGVSVYAGDRTQELANWLYNHLGQMVTPMNVGALFSGFESGQAADHCLCFPLLGVLMRTENQKL
;
A
#
# COMPACT_ATOMS: atom_id res chain seq x y z
N MET A 1 33.09 -19.17 -13.40
CA MET A 1 32.53 -20.35 -12.69
C MET A 1 31.08 -20.09 -12.41
N ARG A 2 30.16 -20.78 -13.09
CA ARG A 2 28.71 -20.71 -12.81
C ARG A 2 28.42 -21.64 -11.65
N TRP A 3 28.01 -21.09 -10.50
CA TRP A 3 27.49 -21.88 -9.38
C TRP A 3 26.12 -22.43 -9.78
N PRO A 4 25.90 -23.74 -9.71
CA PRO A 4 24.58 -24.31 -9.96
C PRO A 4 23.72 -24.00 -8.74
N TRP A 5 22.76 -23.11 -8.88
CA TRP A 5 21.71 -22.89 -7.90
C TRP A 5 20.90 -24.19 -7.80
N LYS A 6 21.15 -24.97 -6.77
CA LYS A 6 20.24 -26.04 -6.40
C LYS A 6 18.91 -25.38 -6.05
N ARG A 7 17.91 -25.54 -6.89
CA ARG A 7 16.52 -25.37 -6.47
C ARG A 7 16.29 -26.34 -5.33
N SER A 8 16.29 -25.85 -4.08
CA SER A 8 15.86 -26.64 -2.93
C SER A 8 14.37 -26.90 -3.10
N GLY A 9 14.00 -28.18 -3.19
CA GLY A 9 12.64 -28.59 -3.47
C GLY A 9 11.68 -28.25 -2.34
N SER A 10 10.75 -27.59 -2.62
CA SER A 10 9.30 -27.52 -2.49
C SER A 10 8.95 -26.15 -3.12
N GLY A 11 8.02 -26.10 -4.04
CA GLY A 11 7.59 -24.84 -4.68
C GLY A 11 6.83 -23.92 -3.71
N ASP A 12 7.16 -23.97 -2.42
CA ASP A 12 6.55 -23.16 -1.36
C ASP A 12 7.33 -21.85 -1.21
N VAL A 13 6.63 -20.72 -1.25
CA VAL A 13 7.17 -19.37 -1.07
C VAL A 13 6.72 -18.85 0.28
N LEU A 14 7.65 -18.29 1.04
CA LEU A 14 7.38 -17.58 2.29
C LEU A 14 7.40 -16.09 2.03
N VAL A 15 6.33 -15.41 2.38
CA VAL A 15 6.29 -13.93 2.40
C VAL A 15 6.17 -13.47 3.84
N VAL A 16 6.96 -12.48 4.22
CA VAL A 16 7.02 -11.96 5.59
C VAL A 16 7.03 -10.44 5.61
N SER A 17 6.51 -9.89 6.69
CA SER A 17 6.67 -8.48 7.03
C SER A 17 6.99 -8.34 8.51
N TRP A 18 8.08 -7.66 8.84
CA TRP A 18 8.54 -7.42 10.19
C TRP A 18 8.59 -5.94 10.52
N ALA A 19 7.72 -5.48 11.39
CA ALA A 19 7.69 -4.10 11.85
C ALA A 19 7.10 -4.02 13.26
N ALA A 20 7.56 -3.07 14.06
CA ALA A 20 7.07 -2.82 15.42
C ALA A 20 6.92 -4.12 16.25
N GLN A 21 7.97 -4.95 16.26
CA GLN A 21 8.01 -6.24 16.97
C GLN A 21 6.87 -7.22 16.61
N THR A 22 6.32 -7.07 15.41
CA THR A 22 5.25 -7.92 14.90
C THR A 22 5.65 -8.50 13.55
N LEU A 23 5.69 -9.83 13.45
CA LEU A 23 5.86 -10.57 12.22
C LEU A 23 4.49 -10.98 11.69
N SER A 24 4.16 -10.59 10.47
CA SER A 24 3.10 -11.23 9.69
C SER A 24 3.74 -12.11 8.62
N TYR A 25 3.15 -13.26 8.35
CA TYR A 25 3.70 -14.20 7.37
C TYR A 25 2.60 -14.95 6.61
N VAL A 26 2.93 -15.30 5.38
CA VAL A 26 2.14 -16.18 4.52
C VAL A 26 3.09 -17.19 3.89
N LEU A 27 2.83 -18.46 4.11
CA LEU A 27 3.48 -19.58 3.43
C LEU A 27 2.52 -20.11 2.38
N ALA A 28 2.90 -20.06 1.12
CA ALA A 28 2.05 -20.43 0.01
C ALA A 28 2.74 -21.40 -0.95
N ARG A 29 1.97 -22.20 -1.62
CA ARG A 29 2.41 -23.11 -2.70
C ARG A 29 1.82 -22.64 -4.02
N SER A 30 2.67 -22.47 -5.03
CA SER A 30 2.19 -22.17 -6.38
C SER A 30 1.41 -23.35 -6.95
N ARG A 31 0.23 -23.06 -7.49
CA ARG A 31 -0.63 -24.03 -8.19
C ARG A 31 -0.56 -23.84 -9.72
N GLY A 32 0.28 -22.90 -10.19
CA GLY A 32 0.34 -22.50 -11.60
C GLY A 32 -0.72 -21.46 -11.97
N ALA A 33 -0.59 -20.92 -13.17
CA ALA A 33 -1.51 -19.90 -13.71
C ALA A 33 -1.76 -18.69 -12.79
N GLY A 34 -0.77 -18.30 -11.97
CA GLY A 34 -0.91 -17.16 -11.05
C GLY A 34 -1.82 -17.43 -9.85
N SER A 35 -2.03 -18.67 -9.47
CA SER A 35 -2.80 -19.04 -8.28
C SER A 35 -1.92 -19.73 -7.23
N PHE A 36 -2.31 -19.57 -5.96
CA PHE A 36 -1.58 -20.10 -4.81
C PHE A 36 -2.53 -20.82 -3.84
N GLU A 37 -2.02 -21.85 -3.21
CA GLU A 37 -2.62 -22.45 -2.02
C GLU A 37 -1.90 -21.88 -0.80
N ILE A 38 -2.65 -21.28 0.11
CA ILE A 38 -2.12 -20.80 1.39
C ILE A 38 -2.01 -22.01 2.32
N LEU A 39 -0.78 -22.36 2.65
CA LEU A 39 -0.48 -23.48 3.54
C LEU A 39 -0.51 -23.06 5.00
N LYS A 40 -0.09 -21.82 5.26
CA LYS A 40 -0.04 -21.22 6.59
C LYS A 40 0.00 -19.72 6.49
N LEU A 41 -0.71 -19.06 7.36
CA LEU A 41 -0.60 -17.64 7.61
C LEU A 41 -0.71 -17.34 9.10
N GLY A 42 -0.24 -16.21 9.53
CA GLY A 42 -0.39 -15.81 10.92
C GLY A 42 0.41 -14.54 11.26
N VAL A 43 0.17 -14.09 12.48
CA VAL A 43 0.80 -12.91 13.06
C VAL A 43 1.42 -13.28 14.40
N GLU A 44 2.71 -13.08 14.53
CA GLU A 44 3.46 -13.35 15.74
C GLU A 44 4.03 -12.06 16.32
N ARG A 45 3.74 -11.80 17.58
CA ARG A 45 4.28 -10.65 18.30
C ARG A 45 5.42 -11.07 19.20
N GLN A 46 6.51 -10.32 19.16
CA GLN A 46 7.63 -10.57 20.05
C GLN A 46 7.23 -10.32 21.52
N GLY A 47 6.52 -9.23 21.79
CA GLY A 47 6.07 -8.88 23.13
C GLY A 47 7.27 -8.63 24.05
N SER A 48 7.30 -9.32 25.19
CA SER A 48 8.40 -9.27 26.18
C SER A 48 9.51 -10.30 25.93
N ASP A 49 9.39 -11.14 24.90
CA ASP A 49 10.38 -12.17 24.60
C ASP A 49 11.71 -11.52 24.15
N SER A 50 12.83 -12.17 24.48
CA SER A 50 14.09 -11.86 23.82
C SER A 50 13.99 -12.18 22.33
N ILE A 51 14.84 -11.58 21.50
CA ILE A 51 14.84 -11.89 20.07
C ILE A 51 15.17 -13.38 19.82
N GLU A 52 16.02 -13.97 20.64
CA GLU A 52 16.40 -15.38 20.55
C GLU A 52 15.22 -16.31 20.88
N ASP A 53 14.43 -16.00 21.91
CA ASP A 53 13.24 -16.77 22.27
C ASP A 53 12.16 -16.64 21.22
N PHE A 54 11.96 -15.42 20.69
CA PHE A 54 11.05 -15.16 19.58
C PHE A 54 11.44 -15.96 18.34
N VAL A 55 12.70 -15.92 17.93
CA VAL A 55 13.22 -16.72 16.80
C VAL A 55 13.01 -18.21 17.05
N ARG A 56 13.27 -18.71 18.26
CA ARG A 56 13.03 -20.12 18.60
C ARG A 56 11.56 -20.49 18.45
N ARG A 57 10.64 -19.63 18.86
CA ARG A 57 9.20 -19.80 18.68
C ARG A 57 8.82 -19.87 17.20
N LEU A 58 9.35 -18.95 16.37
CA LEU A 58 9.12 -18.92 14.92
C LEU A 58 9.68 -20.20 14.23
N GLN A 59 10.83 -20.69 14.68
CA GLN A 59 11.39 -21.95 14.17
C GLN A 59 10.47 -23.14 14.47
N GLY A 60 9.83 -23.16 15.63
CA GLY A 60 8.82 -24.15 16.02
C GLY A 60 7.58 -24.14 15.10
N LEU A 61 7.29 -23.02 14.44
CA LEU A 61 6.23 -22.93 13.44
C LEU A 61 6.61 -23.55 12.07
N GLY A 62 7.84 -24.03 11.89
CA GLY A 62 8.32 -24.62 10.64
C GLY A 62 8.67 -23.57 9.57
N LEU A 63 8.99 -22.35 9.97
CA LEU A 63 9.33 -21.26 9.06
C LEU A 63 10.84 -21.15 8.77
N LYS A 64 11.70 -21.89 9.49
CA LYS A 64 13.17 -21.82 9.35
C LYS A 64 13.67 -22.29 7.99
N GLY A 65 14.74 -21.65 7.48
CA GLY A 65 15.53 -22.14 6.34
C GLY A 65 14.79 -22.12 5.00
N ARG A 66 13.98 -21.07 4.76
CA ARG A 66 13.19 -20.92 3.53
C ARG A 66 13.71 -19.79 2.67
N GLU A 67 13.37 -19.83 1.39
CA GLU A 67 13.41 -18.64 0.56
C GLU A 67 12.26 -17.74 0.97
N ALA A 68 12.58 -16.46 1.25
CA ALA A 68 11.63 -15.50 1.76
C ALA A 68 11.61 -14.24 0.90
N HIS A 69 10.41 -13.75 0.63
CA HIS A 69 10.17 -12.41 0.15
C HIS A 69 9.77 -11.54 1.34
N VAL A 70 10.36 -10.37 1.45
CA VAL A 70 10.07 -9.43 2.53
C VAL A 70 9.20 -8.30 1.98
N MET A 71 8.20 -7.87 2.74
CA MET A 71 7.44 -6.65 2.48
C MET A 71 7.66 -5.66 3.61
N LEU A 72 8.13 -4.47 3.27
CA LEU A 72 8.15 -3.33 4.20
C LEU A 72 6.74 -2.76 4.33
N ARG A 73 6.38 -2.38 5.56
CA ARG A 73 5.12 -1.69 5.84
C ARG A 73 5.28 -0.18 5.58
N PRO A 74 4.17 0.54 5.34
CA PRO A 74 4.22 1.97 5.02
C PRO A 74 5.01 2.84 6.00
N GLU A 75 5.03 2.48 7.28
CA GLU A 75 5.77 3.20 8.31
C GLU A 75 7.30 2.99 8.26
N GLN A 76 7.79 2.07 7.43
CA GLN A 76 9.20 1.69 7.36
C GLN A 76 9.97 2.38 6.23
N TYR A 77 9.31 3.11 5.36
CA TYR A 77 9.91 3.80 4.22
C TYR A 77 9.15 5.07 3.86
N GLN A 78 9.84 5.99 3.20
CA GLN A 78 9.23 7.10 2.50
C GLN A 78 9.05 6.71 1.02
N LEU A 79 7.90 7.04 0.46
CA LEU A 79 7.62 6.94 -0.97
C LEU A 79 7.45 8.35 -1.51
N LEU A 80 8.37 8.78 -2.34
CA LEU A 80 8.41 10.13 -2.92
C LEU A 80 8.15 10.04 -4.42
N GLN A 81 7.44 11.02 -4.95
CA GLN A 81 7.30 11.19 -6.40
C GLN A 81 8.13 12.39 -6.84
N ILE A 82 8.95 12.20 -7.88
CA ILE A 82 9.81 13.23 -8.45
C ILE A 82 9.69 13.24 -9.97
N ASP A 83 10.09 14.33 -10.60
CA ASP A 83 10.26 14.36 -12.05
C ASP A 83 11.41 13.46 -12.45
N SER A 84 11.21 12.70 -13.53
CA SER A 84 12.24 11.79 -14.02
C SER A 84 13.44 12.58 -14.53
N PRO A 85 14.64 12.41 -13.95
CA PRO A 85 15.84 13.06 -14.45
C PRO A 85 16.17 12.54 -15.87
N ALA A 86 16.68 13.43 -16.71
CA ALA A 86 17.07 13.13 -18.09
C ALA A 86 18.46 12.46 -18.15
N VAL A 87 18.56 11.24 -17.59
CA VAL A 87 19.78 10.45 -17.52
C VAL A 87 19.54 9.03 -18.05
N GLN A 88 20.62 8.25 -18.25
CA GLN A 88 20.49 6.85 -18.63
C GLN A 88 19.84 6.01 -17.50
N PRO A 89 19.18 4.90 -17.84
CA PRO A 89 18.51 4.05 -16.83
C PRO A 89 19.43 3.63 -15.67
N GLU A 90 20.70 3.37 -15.95
CA GLU A 90 21.70 2.95 -14.96
C GLU A 90 22.06 4.07 -13.97
N GLU A 91 21.85 5.32 -14.35
CA GLU A 91 22.15 6.51 -13.56
C GLU A 91 20.92 7.02 -12.77
N LEU A 92 19.71 6.51 -13.08
CA LEU A 92 18.47 6.98 -12.50
C LEU A 92 18.49 6.96 -10.98
N ARG A 93 18.98 5.88 -10.37
CA ARG A 93 19.06 5.74 -8.91
C ARG A 93 19.99 6.79 -8.28
N SER A 94 21.13 7.06 -8.91
CA SER A 94 22.08 8.06 -8.41
C SER A 94 21.53 9.47 -8.58
N ALA A 95 20.90 9.77 -9.70
CA ALA A 95 20.28 11.06 -9.96
C ALA A 95 19.08 11.31 -9.01
N ALA A 96 18.24 10.30 -8.81
CA ALA A 96 17.14 10.35 -7.85
C ALA A 96 17.65 10.61 -6.42
N ARG A 97 18.72 9.90 -5.99
CA ARG A 97 19.35 10.12 -4.67
C ARG A 97 19.73 11.58 -4.43
N TYR A 98 20.30 12.22 -5.45
CA TYR A 98 20.66 13.64 -5.35
C TYR A 98 19.43 14.54 -5.25
N GLN A 99 18.40 14.26 -6.03
CA GLN A 99 17.19 15.07 -6.12
C GLN A 99 16.35 15.02 -4.84
N ILE A 100 16.27 13.83 -4.18
CA ILE A 100 15.44 13.67 -2.97
C ILE A 100 16.14 14.10 -1.68
N ARG A 101 17.41 14.50 -1.72
CA ARG A 101 18.22 14.74 -0.52
C ARG A 101 17.58 15.69 0.49
N GLU A 102 16.93 16.74 -0.01
CA GLU A 102 16.26 17.73 0.81
C GLU A 102 14.82 17.31 1.23
N MET A 103 14.31 16.22 0.66
CA MET A 103 12.95 15.70 0.92
C MET A 103 12.95 14.57 1.96
N LEU A 104 14.12 14.04 2.28
CA LEU A 104 14.25 12.94 3.24
C LEU A 104 14.23 13.43 4.67
N GLU A 105 13.60 12.66 5.55
CA GLU A 105 13.65 12.88 7.01
C GLU A 105 15.02 12.46 7.61
N SER A 106 15.76 11.61 6.90
CA SER A 106 17.08 11.10 7.32
C SER A 106 18.16 11.53 6.33
N HIS A 107 19.43 11.49 6.76
CA HIS A 107 20.53 11.79 5.85
C HIS A 107 20.56 10.80 4.70
N VAL A 108 20.82 11.29 3.49
CA VAL A 108 20.75 10.49 2.24
C VAL A 108 21.70 9.29 2.22
N ASP A 109 22.80 9.34 2.97
CA ASP A 109 23.75 8.21 3.08
C ASP A 109 23.27 7.13 4.07
N ASP A 110 22.30 7.46 4.93
CA ASP A 110 21.71 6.53 5.89
C ASP A 110 20.46 5.83 5.35
N VAL A 111 20.16 5.98 4.05
CA VAL A 111 19.02 5.32 3.42
C VAL A 111 19.44 4.39 2.28
N THR A 112 18.75 3.27 2.20
CA THR A 112 18.69 2.42 1.01
C THR A 112 17.54 2.92 0.15
N LEU A 113 17.79 3.14 -1.14
CA LEU A 113 16.75 3.60 -2.05
C LEU A 113 16.67 2.75 -3.31
N ASP A 114 15.46 2.71 -3.86
CA ASP A 114 15.19 2.18 -5.18
C ASP A 114 14.20 3.09 -5.92
N VAL A 115 14.13 2.97 -7.25
CA VAL A 115 13.30 3.82 -8.10
C VAL A 115 12.43 2.97 -9.02
N MET A 116 11.22 3.45 -9.29
CA MET A 116 10.33 2.87 -10.30
C MET A 116 9.64 3.99 -11.07
N ARG A 117 9.30 3.74 -12.32
CA ARG A 117 8.57 4.71 -13.14
C ARG A 117 7.11 4.80 -12.68
N VAL A 118 6.54 5.99 -12.81
CA VAL A 118 5.09 6.18 -12.66
C VAL A 118 4.44 5.76 -13.97
N GLY A 119 3.56 4.77 -13.89
CA GLY A 119 2.87 4.25 -15.05
C GLY A 119 3.77 3.59 -16.10
N ASP A 120 3.27 3.50 -17.31
CA ASP A 120 3.91 2.79 -18.44
C ASP A 120 4.92 3.65 -19.22
N GLY A 121 5.21 4.85 -18.78
CA GLY A 121 6.13 5.77 -19.43
C GLY A 121 5.63 6.37 -20.74
N GLN A 122 4.35 6.17 -21.11
CA GLN A 122 3.78 6.72 -22.36
C GLN A 122 3.20 8.13 -22.20
N GLN A 123 3.38 8.75 -21.05
CA GLN A 123 2.90 10.11 -20.81
C GLN A 123 3.63 11.13 -21.71
N LYS A 124 2.88 12.08 -22.27
CA LYS A 124 3.44 13.21 -22.99
C LYS A 124 4.08 14.16 -21.97
N GLY A 125 5.41 14.22 -21.94
CA GLY A 125 6.16 15.13 -21.06
C GLY A 125 7.33 14.43 -20.37
N ALA A 126 7.97 15.14 -19.43
CA ALA A 126 8.95 14.53 -18.55
C ALA A 126 8.20 13.49 -17.68
N GLY A 127 8.62 12.23 -17.77
CA GLY A 127 8.05 11.16 -16.93
C GLY A 127 8.28 11.46 -15.45
N SER A 128 7.53 10.79 -14.59
CA SER A 128 7.75 10.85 -13.14
C SER A 128 8.30 9.51 -12.63
N LEU A 129 8.98 9.57 -11.49
CA LEU A 129 9.49 8.41 -10.77
C LEU A 129 8.89 8.37 -9.37
N PHE A 130 8.58 7.16 -8.91
CA PHE A 130 8.48 6.88 -7.50
C PHE A 130 9.86 6.49 -6.97
N VAL A 131 10.26 7.11 -5.87
CA VAL A 131 11.49 6.78 -5.14
C VAL A 131 11.11 6.23 -3.79
N VAL A 132 11.50 5.00 -3.54
CA VAL A 132 11.36 4.34 -2.24
C VAL A 132 12.64 4.56 -1.44
N ALA A 133 12.55 5.10 -0.24
CA ALA A 133 13.68 5.32 0.64
C ALA A 133 13.39 4.73 2.02
N ALA A 134 14.14 3.70 2.41
CA ALA A 134 14.10 3.09 3.73
C ALA A 134 15.42 3.32 4.47
N THR A 135 15.37 3.63 5.76
CA THR A 135 16.62 3.81 6.53
C THR A 135 17.40 2.50 6.61
N ASN A 136 18.73 2.61 6.58
CA ASN A 136 19.61 1.45 6.69
C ASN A 136 19.37 0.68 8.00
N VAL A 137 18.90 1.35 9.04
CA VAL A 137 18.54 0.72 10.33
C VAL A 137 17.34 -0.21 10.16
N VAL A 138 16.30 0.25 9.46
CA VAL A 138 15.10 -0.57 9.16
C VAL A 138 15.50 -1.79 8.33
N VAL A 139 16.24 -1.58 7.24
CA VAL A 139 16.65 -2.66 6.34
C VAL A 139 17.49 -3.70 7.08
N ARG A 140 18.46 -3.26 7.88
CA ARG A 140 19.30 -4.15 8.72
C ARG A 140 18.46 -4.92 9.72
N GLY A 141 17.55 -4.27 10.47
CA GLY A 141 16.72 -4.95 11.46
C GLY A 141 15.84 -6.05 10.85
N VAL A 142 15.38 -5.85 9.60
CA VAL A 142 14.67 -6.91 8.86
C VAL A 142 15.61 -8.04 8.46
N LEU A 143 16.81 -7.72 7.93
CA LEU A 143 17.78 -8.71 7.50
C LEU A 143 18.35 -9.51 8.68
N ASP A 144 18.56 -8.89 9.85
CA ASP A 144 19.02 -9.58 11.06
C ASP A 144 18.02 -10.67 11.49
N LEU A 145 16.72 -10.40 11.40
CA LEU A 145 15.70 -11.44 11.65
C LEU A 145 15.76 -12.54 10.58
N CYS A 146 15.93 -12.17 9.32
CA CYS A 146 16.04 -13.15 8.22
C CYS A 146 17.26 -14.07 8.42
N ASP A 147 18.39 -13.51 8.81
CA ASP A 147 19.61 -14.29 9.11
C ASP A 147 19.41 -15.22 10.31
N ALA A 148 18.78 -14.74 11.39
CA ALA A 148 18.48 -15.56 12.56
C ALA A 148 17.53 -16.72 12.25
N MET A 149 16.62 -16.52 11.28
CA MET A 149 15.71 -17.56 10.78
C MET A 149 16.34 -18.42 9.67
N ASN A 150 17.57 -18.12 9.25
CA ASN A 150 18.23 -18.75 8.10
C ASN A 150 17.37 -18.68 6.83
N TRP A 151 16.73 -17.53 6.60
CA TRP A 151 16.00 -17.24 5.38
C TRP A 151 16.92 -16.69 4.30
N THR A 152 16.71 -17.13 3.06
CA THR A 152 17.36 -16.51 1.90
C THR A 152 16.41 -15.46 1.33
N VAL A 153 16.75 -14.20 1.49
CA VAL A 153 15.94 -13.08 0.98
C VAL A 153 16.22 -12.89 -0.51
N SER A 154 15.19 -13.02 -1.32
CA SER A 154 15.27 -12.81 -2.77
C SER A 154 14.72 -11.43 -3.19
N VAL A 155 13.75 -10.91 -2.44
CA VAL A 155 13.06 -9.64 -2.72
C VAL A 155 12.77 -8.91 -1.42
N ILE A 156 12.94 -7.59 -1.44
CA ILE A 156 12.34 -6.67 -0.46
C ILE A 156 11.38 -5.79 -1.26
N ASP A 157 10.09 -5.92 -0.98
CA ASP A 157 9.00 -5.21 -1.64
C ASP A 157 8.38 -4.18 -0.71
N ILE A 158 7.50 -3.33 -1.22
CA ILE A 158 6.74 -2.35 -0.47
C ILE A 158 5.23 -2.59 -0.61
N HIS A 159 4.45 -1.98 0.26
CA HIS A 159 3.01 -2.19 0.29
C HIS A 159 2.33 -1.80 -1.02
N GLU A 160 2.68 -0.66 -1.60
CA GLU A 160 2.04 -0.12 -2.81
C GLU A 160 2.30 -1.01 -4.04
N THR A 161 3.52 -1.54 -4.19
CA THR A 161 3.84 -2.47 -5.28
C THR A 161 3.18 -3.83 -5.08
N ALA A 162 3.09 -4.31 -3.84
CA ALA A 162 2.33 -5.52 -3.52
C ALA A 162 0.84 -5.33 -3.86
N GLN A 163 0.24 -4.20 -3.49
CA GLN A 163 -1.15 -3.89 -3.80
C GLN A 163 -1.39 -3.79 -5.32
N ARG A 164 -0.49 -3.13 -6.08
CA ARG A 164 -0.50 -3.11 -7.55
C ARG A 164 -0.47 -4.52 -8.15
N ASN A 165 0.43 -5.39 -7.66
CA ASN A 165 0.54 -6.75 -8.17
C ASN A 165 -0.76 -7.54 -7.96
N LEU A 166 -1.40 -7.36 -6.81
CA LEU A 166 -2.69 -7.98 -6.51
C LEU A 166 -3.80 -7.46 -7.42
N GLN A 167 -3.88 -6.13 -7.63
CA GLN A 167 -4.81 -5.50 -8.57
C GLN A 167 -4.64 -6.07 -9.97
N SER A 168 -3.40 -6.16 -10.45
CA SER A 168 -3.07 -6.68 -11.78
C SER A 168 -3.49 -8.14 -11.93
N ALA A 169 -3.27 -8.96 -10.91
CA ALA A 169 -3.68 -10.36 -10.92
C ALA A 169 -5.22 -10.50 -10.95
N LEU A 170 -5.94 -9.69 -10.18
CA LEU A 170 -7.39 -9.67 -10.17
C LEU A 170 -7.97 -9.16 -11.50
N ALA A 171 -7.38 -8.12 -12.10
CA ALA A 171 -7.75 -7.62 -13.41
C ALA A 171 -7.58 -8.69 -14.50
N LYS A 172 -6.46 -9.43 -14.49
CA LYS A 172 -6.22 -10.57 -15.38
C LYS A 172 -7.25 -11.68 -15.19
N ALA A 173 -7.54 -12.06 -13.96
CA ALA A 173 -8.51 -13.10 -13.64
C ALA A 173 -9.94 -12.74 -14.08
N SER A 174 -10.29 -11.44 -14.07
CA SER A 174 -11.59 -10.94 -14.50
C SER A 174 -11.65 -10.51 -15.98
N GLY A 175 -10.53 -10.60 -16.73
CA GLY A 175 -10.46 -10.18 -18.14
C GLY A 175 -10.55 -8.67 -18.35
N ARG A 176 -10.24 -7.84 -17.36
CA ARG A 176 -10.36 -6.38 -17.39
C ARG A 176 -9.00 -5.68 -17.34
N VAL A 177 -8.05 -6.17 -18.13
CA VAL A 177 -6.68 -5.65 -18.18
C VAL A 177 -6.53 -4.32 -18.91
N ASP A 178 -7.52 -3.92 -19.69
CA ASP A 178 -7.55 -2.70 -20.53
C ASP A 178 -8.01 -1.44 -19.78
N ARG A 179 -8.30 -1.55 -18.49
CA ARG A 179 -8.79 -0.45 -17.66
C ARG A 179 -7.92 -0.24 -16.44
N ALA A 180 -7.91 1.00 -15.94
CA ALA A 180 -7.35 1.28 -14.64
C ALA A 180 -8.26 0.74 -13.54
N SER A 181 -7.66 0.29 -12.45
CA SER A 181 -8.38 -0.11 -11.23
C SER A 181 -7.86 0.65 -10.02
N ALA A 182 -8.75 1.12 -9.17
CA ALA A 182 -8.39 1.64 -7.87
C ALA A 182 -8.52 0.53 -6.81
N ALA A 183 -7.62 0.50 -5.86
CA ALA A 183 -7.71 -0.35 -4.68
C ALA A 183 -7.50 0.49 -3.42
N LEU A 184 -8.39 0.32 -2.45
CA LEU A 184 -8.34 0.98 -1.16
C LEU A 184 -8.27 -0.10 -0.07
N VAL A 185 -7.13 -0.19 0.59
CA VAL A 185 -6.88 -1.17 1.64
C VAL A 185 -6.72 -0.46 2.98
N LEU A 186 -7.61 -0.77 3.93
CA LEU A 186 -7.47 -0.31 5.31
C LEU A 186 -6.42 -1.16 6.03
N LEU A 187 -5.46 -0.49 6.65
CA LEU A 187 -4.38 -1.11 7.41
C LEU A 187 -4.63 -1.00 8.91
N GLN A 188 -4.01 -1.89 9.66
CA GLN A 188 -3.89 -1.68 11.10
C GLN A 188 -2.99 -0.45 11.36
N GLY A 189 -3.28 0.34 12.39
CA GLY A 189 -2.51 1.54 12.72
C GLY A 189 -3.09 2.83 12.15
N HIS A 190 -4.39 2.82 11.86
CA HIS A 190 -5.13 4.02 11.46
C HIS A 190 -4.70 4.62 10.11
N GLN A 191 -4.34 3.78 9.16
CA GLN A 191 -4.01 4.18 7.81
C GLN A 191 -4.81 3.38 6.77
N ALA A 192 -5.03 4.00 5.62
CA ALA A 192 -5.46 3.33 4.41
C ALA A 192 -4.52 3.66 3.26
N VAL A 193 -4.32 2.72 2.36
CA VAL A 193 -3.53 2.94 1.15
C VAL A 193 -4.46 2.84 -0.05
N LEU A 194 -4.53 3.92 -0.81
CA LEU A 194 -5.18 3.96 -2.12
C LEU A 194 -4.11 3.84 -3.20
N THR A 195 -4.27 2.89 -4.11
CA THR A 195 -3.44 2.77 -5.31
C THR A 195 -4.32 2.74 -6.54
N ILE A 196 -3.86 3.33 -7.65
CA ILE A 196 -4.47 3.17 -8.96
C ILE A 196 -3.42 2.60 -9.89
N SER A 197 -3.75 1.50 -10.51
CA SER A 197 -2.86 0.75 -11.39
C SER A 197 -3.58 0.37 -12.70
N ALA A 198 -2.79 0.28 -13.77
CA ALA A 198 -3.20 -0.19 -15.07
C ALA A 198 -2.00 -0.83 -15.77
N ASN A 199 -2.23 -1.75 -16.70
CA ASN A 199 -1.16 -2.39 -17.48
C ASN A 199 -0.02 -2.95 -16.61
N GLU A 200 -0.35 -3.46 -15.42
CA GLU A 200 0.62 -3.97 -14.42
C GLU A 200 1.54 -2.90 -13.79
N GLU A 201 1.28 -1.61 -14.05
CA GLU A 201 2.07 -0.50 -13.54
C GLU A 201 1.32 0.33 -12.51
N LEU A 202 2.06 0.92 -11.58
CA LEU A 202 1.53 1.84 -10.56
C LEU A 202 1.53 3.26 -11.12
N PHE A 203 0.37 3.88 -11.20
CA PHE A 203 0.21 5.25 -11.70
C PHE A 203 0.02 6.26 -10.57
N TYR A 204 -0.72 5.87 -9.55
CA TYR A 204 -1.06 6.76 -8.45
C TYR A 204 -1.11 6.00 -7.14
N THR A 205 -0.65 6.63 -6.07
CA THR A 205 -0.83 6.12 -4.72
C THR A 205 -0.98 7.25 -3.73
N ARG A 206 -1.77 7.00 -2.69
CA ARG A 206 -1.95 7.91 -1.58
C ARG A 206 -2.17 7.15 -0.28
N ARG A 207 -1.50 7.59 0.77
CA ARG A 207 -1.75 7.12 2.13
C ARG A 207 -2.74 8.09 2.77
N LEU A 208 -3.77 7.53 3.37
CA LEU A 208 -4.83 8.27 4.03
C LEU A 208 -4.78 7.95 5.52
N ASP A 209 -4.78 9.00 6.35
CA ASP A 209 -4.92 8.83 7.78
C ASP A 209 -6.38 8.54 8.12
N VAL A 210 -6.58 7.51 8.92
CA VAL A 210 -7.90 7.04 9.33
C VAL A 210 -8.01 7.18 10.84
N SER A 211 -9.03 7.88 11.32
CA SER A 211 -9.21 8.02 12.76
C SER A 211 -9.56 6.69 13.43
N ALA A 212 -9.16 6.52 14.70
CA ALA A 212 -9.57 5.36 15.50
C ALA A 212 -11.09 5.20 15.54
N GLN A 213 -11.79 6.32 15.60
CA GLN A 213 -13.25 6.38 15.63
C GLN A 213 -13.85 5.86 14.32
N PHE A 214 -13.31 6.24 13.16
CA PHE A 214 -13.72 5.70 11.86
C PHE A 214 -13.59 4.18 11.80
N MET A 215 -12.54 3.62 12.39
CA MET A 215 -12.29 2.17 12.37
C MET A 215 -13.32 1.38 13.19
N VAL A 216 -13.93 1.97 14.21
CA VAL A 216 -14.87 1.27 15.12
C VAL A 216 -16.32 1.63 14.89
N GLN A 217 -16.62 2.77 14.25
CA GLN A 217 -18.00 3.20 13.98
C GLN A 217 -18.70 2.27 12.98
N LYS A 218 -20.03 2.27 13.00
CA LYS A 218 -20.84 1.62 11.96
C LYS A 218 -20.96 2.57 10.77
N TRP A 219 -20.34 2.22 9.65
CA TRP A 219 -20.31 3.09 8.47
C TRP A 219 -21.71 3.36 7.90
N ASP A 220 -22.61 2.38 7.91
CA ASP A 220 -23.99 2.54 7.42
C ASP A 220 -24.83 3.51 8.25
N GLN A 221 -24.44 3.79 9.49
CA GLN A 221 -25.17 4.68 10.39
C GLN A 221 -24.52 6.06 10.54
N ALA A 222 -23.26 6.21 10.18
CA ALA A 222 -22.48 7.42 10.42
C ALA A 222 -23.01 8.66 9.67
N MET A 223 -23.74 8.48 8.56
CA MET A 223 -24.31 9.59 7.78
C MET A 223 -25.75 9.92 8.13
N GLN A 224 -26.48 9.01 8.79
CA GLN A 224 -27.86 9.29 9.23
C GLN A 224 -27.91 10.22 10.45
N ALA A 225 -26.81 10.34 11.20
CA ALA A 225 -26.75 11.22 12.37
C ALA A 225 -26.70 12.72 12.02
N ASN A 226 -26.47 13.09 10.76
CA ASN A 226 -26.43 14.49 10.32
C ASN A 226 -27.73 15.01 9.67
N ASP A 227 -28.81 14.21 9.61
CA ASP A 227 -30.15 14.69 9.23
C ASP A 227 -30.89 15.38 10.38
N GLY A 228 -30.19 15.95 11.35
CA GLY A 228 -30.73 16.96 12.26
C GLY A 228 -31.13 18.21 11.47
N PRO A 229 -32.11 19.02 11.97
CA PRO A 229 -32.70 20.09 11.18
C PRO A 229 -31.63 21.02 10.65
N THR A 230 -31.64 21.16 9.34
CA THR A 230 -30.81 22.06 8.54
C THR A 230 -30.80 23.45 9.15
N HIS A 231 -29.76 23.77 9.91
CA HIS A 231 -29.45 25.15 10.21
C HIS A 231 -28.80 25.78 9.00
N ASP A 232 -29.53 26.78 8.49
CA ASP A 232 -29.11 27.89 7.65
C ASP A 232 -27.86 27.68 6.80
N TYR A 233 -28.09 27.67 5.50
CA TYR A 233 -27.06 27.89 4.51
C TYR A 233 -26.34 29.22 4.81
N MET A 234 -25.27 29.19 5.59
CA MET A 234 -24.26 30.23 5.45
C MET A 234 -23.80 30.15 3.99
N GLN A 235 -24.07 31.21 3.25
CA GLN A 235 -23.50 31.40 1.91
C GLN A 235 -22.00 31.22 2.05
N VAL A 236 -21.49 30.10 1.56
CA VAL A 236 -20.07 29.93 1.31
C VAL A 236 -19.76 30.97 0.24
N GLU A 237 -19.07 32.05 0.61
CA GLU A 237 -18.51 32.96 -0.39
C GLU A 237 -17.77 32.12 -1.43
N GLU A 238 -18.19 32.27 -2.66
CA GLU A 238 -17.63 31.58 -3.81
C GLU A 238 -16.12 31.85 -3.83
N TYR A 239 -15.33 30.86 -3.40
CA TYR A 239 -13.88 30.93 -3.52
C TYR A 239 -13.53 30.89 -4.99
N VAL A 240 -13.30 32.05 -5.59
CA VAL A 240 -12.75 32.20 -6.93
C VAL A 240 -11.23 32.06 -6.80
N PRO A 241 -10.63 30.97 -7.30
CA PRO A 241 -9.17 30.84 -7.28
C PRO A 241 -8.57 31.92 -8.17
N ASP A 242 -7.70 32.76 -7.62
CA ASP A 242 -6.91 33.70 -8.40
C ASP A 242 -5.83 32.94 -9.18
N TYR A 243 -6.06 32.72 -10.48
CA TYR A 243 -5.11 32.06 -11.39
C TYR A 243 -3.98 32.99 -11.89
N SER A 244 -3.81 34.16 -11.32
CA SER A 244 -2.85 35.15 -11.82
C SER A 244 -1.41 34.96 -11.36
N VAL A 245 -1.10 33.96 -10.52
CA VAL A 245 0.28 33.65 -10.12
C VAL A 245 0.86 32.58 -11.03
N ALA A 246 1.58 33.03 -12.06
CA ALA A 246 2.46 32.19 -12.86
C ALA A 246 3.54 31.58 -11.94
N GLY A 247 3.60 30.24 -11.87
CA GLY A 247 4.66 29.53 -11.16
C GLY A 247 4.21 28.49 -10.15
N VAL A 248 3.06 27.84 -10.33
CA VAL A 248 2.74 26.66 -9.52
C VAL A 248 3.46 25.46 -10.10
N THR A 249 4.64 25.22 -9.55
CA THR A 249 5.32 23.95 -9.65
C THR A 249 4.42 22.90 -9.00
N TYR A 250 3.94 21.93 -9.78
CA TYR A 250 3.28 20.74 -9.26
C TYR A 250 4.33 19.87 -8.55
N GLY A 251 4.67 20.24 -7.36
CA GLY A 251 5.63 19.52 -6.54
C GLY A 251 5.20 19.62 -5.08
N ASN A 252 5.04 18.51 -4.45
CA ASN A 252 5.10 18.36 -2.99
C ASN A 252 3.82 18.50 -2.16
N ASP A 253 2.66 18.06 -2.63
CA ASP A 253 1.56 17.87 -1.69
C ASP A 253 1.58 16.47 -1.01
N TYR A 254 2.70 15.75 -1.10
CA TYR A 254 2.86 14.43 -0.47
C TYR A 254 3.41 14.48 0.96
N THR A 255 3.84 15.64 1.46
CA THR A 255 4.63 15.69 2.69
C THR A 255 3.99 16.43 3.86
N ASP A 256 2.79 16.99 3.78
CA ASP A 256 2.32 17.78 4.92
C ASP A 256 0.84 17.63 5.29
N THR A 257 0.44 16.41 5.69
CA THR A 257 -0.76 16.25 6.52
C THR A 257 -0.53 16.65 7.98
N ARG A 258 0.70 17.00 8.39
CA ARG A 258 1.01 17.41 9.77
C ARG A 258 0.56 18.83 10.11
N THR A 259 0.44 19.73 9.15
CA THR A 259 0.09 21.15 9.42
C THR A 259 -1.40 21.41 9.59
N LEU A 260 -2.29 20.53 9.15
CA LEU A 260 -3.74 20.69 9.37
C LEU A 260 -4.21 20.17 10.74
N ASN A 261 -3.39 19.42 11.48
CA ASN A 261 -3.75 18.88 12.79
C ASN A 261 -3.37 19.75 13.99
N ALA A 262 -2.71 20.89 13.81
CA ALA A 262 -2.24 21.71 14.92
C ALA A 262 -3.33 22.55 15.61
N ASN A 263 -4.54 22.67 15.05
CA ASN A 263 -5.61 23.51 15.61
C ASN A 263 -6.88 22.78 16.07
N SER A 264 -6.87 21.46 16.15
CA SER A 264 -8.05 20.66 16.55
C SER A 264 -7.88 19.95 17.90
N GLN A 265 -7.17 20.54 18.85
CA GLN A 265 -7.16 20.06 20.24
C GLN A 265 -8.25 20.75 21.08
N ASN A 266 -9.52 20.67 20.74
CA ASN A 266 -10.64 20.80 21.69
C ASN A 266 -11.97 20.71 20.94
N GLY A 267 -12.52 19.53 20.90
CA GLY A 267 -13.89 19.28 20.46
C GLY A 267 -13.99 17.83 20.00
N GLY A 268 -14.77 17.01 20.66
CA GLY A 268 -15.04 15.65 20.21
C GLY A 268 -15.60 15.70 18.80
N VAL A 269 -14.79 15.27 17.82
CA VAL A 269 -15.19 15.14 16.43
C VAL A 269 -16.28 14.06 16.40
N GLY A 270 -17.49 14.43 15.98
CA GLY A 270 -18.61 13.48 15.89
C GLY A 270 -18.31 12.35 14.88
N ASP A 271 -18.93 11.19 15.08
CA ASP A 271 -18.73 10.00 14.25
C ASP A 271 -18.89 10.29 12.74
N GLY A 272 -19.83 11.15 12.37
CA GLY A 272 -20.09 11.56 11.02
C GLY A 272 -18.96 12.38 10.36
N GLU A 273 -18.27 13.22 11.14
CA GLU A 273 -17.20 14.07 10.60
C GLU A 273 -15.96 13.29 10.16
N SER A 274 -15.61 12.23 10.91
CA SER A 274 -14.51 11.33 10.53
C SER A 274 -14.79 10.59 9.23
N ALA A 275 -16.00 10.08 9.05
CA ALA A 275 -16.43 9.39 7.83
C ALA A 275 -16.46 10.35 6.65
N GLN A 276 -17.00 11.57 6.85
CA GLN A 276 -17.05 12.60 5.81
C GLN A 276 -15.65 13.00 5.35
N ARG A 277 -14.71 13.20 6.28
CA ARG A 277 -13.32 13.54 5.94
C ARG A 277 -12.67 12.44 5.12
N PHE A 278 -12.80 11.18 5.53
CA PHE A 278 -12.27 10.04 4.80
C PHE A 278 -12.86 9.95 3.38
N LEU A 279 -14.18 10.11 3.24
CA LEU A 279 -14.86 10.12 1.96
C LEU A 279 -14.32 11.21 1.02
N VAL A 280 -14.17 12.43 1.53
CA VAL A 280 -13.63 13.57 0.77
C VAL A 280 -12.20 13.29 0.29
N GLU A 281 -11.36 12.68 1.14
CA GLU A 281 -9.99 12.36 0.74
C GLU A 281 -9.93 11.27 -0.35
N VAL A 282 -10.80 10.27 -0.27
CA VAL A 282 -10.94 9.26 -1.33
C VAL A 282 -11.42 9.91 -2.61
N GLN A 283 -12.50 10.72 -2.55
CA GLN A 283 -13.05 11.42 -3.71
C GLN A 283 -12.00 12.33 -4.39
N ARG A 284 -11.27 13.12 -3.62
CA ARG A 284 -10.19 13.98 -4.14
C ARG A 284 -9.13 13.17 -4.90
N SER A 285 -8.80 11.99 -4.41
CA SER A 285 -7.82 11.12 -5.07
C SER A 285 -8.32 10.60 -6.41
N LEU A 286 -9.61 10.25 -6.50
CA LEU A 286 -10.24 9.83 -7.75
C LEU A 286 -10.36 11.01 -8.73
N ASP A 287 -10.70 12.19 -8.26
CA ASP A 287 -10.75 13.43 -9.07
C ASP A 287 -9.37 13.81 -9.64
N VAL A 288 -8.30 13.61 -8.87
CA VAL A 288 -6.92 13.80 -9.36
C VAL A 288 -6.62 12.82 -10.48
N TRP A 289 -7.04 11.55 -10.34
CA TRP A 289 -6.90 10.56 -11.39
C TRP A 289 -7.61 10.99 -12.67
N ASP A 290 -8.88 11.31 -12.60
CA ASP A 290 -9.71 11.65 -13.77
C ASP A 290 -9.16 12.88 -14.54
N ARG A 291 -8.58 13.85 -13.82
CA ARG A 291 -7.93 15.02 -14.45
C ARG A 291 -6.60 14.68 -15.09
N THR A 292 -5.79 13.84 -14.43
CA THR A 292 -4.42 13.56 -14.87
C THR A 292 -4.37 12.51 -15.97
N TRP A 293 -5.23 11.49 -15.89
CA TRP A 293 -5.27 10.37 -16.84
C TRP A 293 -6.66 10.18 -17.49
N SER A 294 -7.24 11.27 -17.99
CA SER A 294 -8.58 11.30 -18.60
C SER A 294 -8.77 10.32 -19.76
N SER A 295 -7.69 9.88 -20.41
CA SER A 295 -7.73 8.87 -21.49
C SER A 295 -7.82 7.43 -20.98
N MET A 296 -7.67 7.19 -19.68
CA MET A 296 -7.65 5.86 -19.07
C MET A 296 -8.79 5.74 -18.05
N PRO A 297 -9.95 5.23 -18.46
CA PRO A 297 -11.11 5.16 -17.57
C PRO A 297 -10.88 4.19 -16.42
N LEU A 298 -11.36 4.59 -15.24
CA LEU A 298 -11.37 3.75 -14.07
C LEU A 298 -12.48 2.70 -14.16
N ASP A 299 -12.16 1.43 -13.89
CA ASP A 299 -13.15 0.34 -13.85
C ASP A 299 -14.00 0.38 -12.57
N GLY A 300 -13.46 0.95 -11.51
CA GLY A 300 -14.07 1.08 -10.19
C GLY A 300 -13.04 1.00 -9.08
N VAL A 301 -13.54 0.95 -7.86
CA VAL A 301 -12.74 0.88 -6.64
C VAL A 301 -12.95 -0.47 -5.97
N SER A 302 -11.88 -1.21 -5.76
CA SER A 302 -11.89 -2.44 -4.96
C SER A 302 -11.42 -2.14 -3.55
N VAL A 303 -12.13 -2.62 -2.53
CA VAL A 303 -11.82 -2.28 -1.14
C VAL A 303 -11.53 -3.51 -0.30
N TYR A 304 -10.66 -3.34 0.72
CA TYR A 304 -10.40 -4.35 1.73
C TYR A 304 -10.30 -3.70 3.13
N ALA A 305 -11.02 -4.26 4.09
CA ALA A 305 -11.07 -3.81 5.47
C ALA A 305 -11.25 -5.00 6.45
N GLY A 306 -10.59 -6.13 6.14
CA GLY A 306 -10.77 -7.36 6.92
C GLY A 306 -12.22 -7.82 6.91
N ASP A 307 -12.74 -8.18 8.09
CA ASP A 307 -14.12 -8.67 8.26
C ASP A 307 -15.19 -7.64 7.87
N ARG A 308 -14.83 -6.36 7.85
CA ARG A 308 -15.74 -5.25 7.52
C ARG A 308 -15.69 -4.81 6.07
N THR A 309 -15.03 -5.60 5.21
CA THR A 309 -14.84 -5.25 3.80
C THR A 309 -16.16 -4.99 3.08
N GLN A 310 -17.18 -5.82 3.30
CA GLN A 310 -18.48 -5.66 2.65
C GLN A 310 -19.22 -4.40 3.14
N GLU A 311 -19.14 -4.09 4.43
CA GLU A 311 -19.73 -2.88 5.01
C GLU A 311 -19.08 -1.62 4.42
N LEU A 312 -17.74 -1.59 4.32
CA LEU A 312 -17.02 -0.49 3.70
C LEU A 312 -17.38 -0.33 2.22
N ALA A 313 -17.45 -1.44 1.48
CA ALA A 313 -17.80 -1.41 0.07
C ALA A 313 -19.19 -0.82 -0.16
N ASN A 314 -20.18 -1.26 0.59
CA ASN A 314 -21.55 -0.76 0.50
C ASN A 314 -21.62 0.74 0.84
N TRP A 315 -20.95 1.13 1.92
CA TRP A 315 -20.93 2.52 2.34
C TRP A 315 -20.28 3.43 1.29
N LEU A 316 -19.10 3.07 0.77
CA LEU A 316 -18.43 3.86 -0.26
C LEU A 316 -19.21 3.87 -1.58
N TYR A 317 -19.83 2.75 -1.99
CA TYR A 317 -20.68 2.69 -3.18
C TYR A 317 -21.81 3.71 -3.13
N ASN A 318 -22.46 3.84 -1.97
CA ASN A 318 -23.58 4.77 -1.77
C ASN A 318 -23.16 6.25 -1.79
N HIS A 319 -21.87 6.55 -1.58
CA HIS A 319 -21.41 7.94 -1.40
C HIS A 319 -20.46 8.43 -2.49
N LEU A 320 -19.74 7.54 -3.19
CA LEU A 320 -18.78 7.95 -4.22
C LEU A 320 -19.39 8.08 -5.63
N GLY A 321 -20.59 7.57 -5.84
CA GLY A 321 -21.22 7.55 -7.18
C GLY A 321 -20.47 6.71 -8.21
N GLN A 322 -19.57 5.85 -7.77
CA GLN A 322 -18.76 4.94 -8.59
C GLN A 322 -18.97 3.50 -8.16
N MET A 323 -18.60 2.54 -9.03
CA MET A 323 -18.62 1.14 -8.67
C MET A 323 -17.59 0.85 -7.59
N VAL A 324 -18.04 0.37 -6.44
CA VAL A 324 -17.18 -0.08 -5.35
C VAL A 324 -17.48 -1.55 -5.04
N THR A 325 -16.45 -2.37 -4.98
CA THR A 325 -16.60 -3.82 -4.75
C THR A 325 -15.61 -4.32 -3.71
N PRO A 326 -15.98 -5.34 -2.92
CA PRO A 326 -15.01 -6.05 -2.09
C PRO A 326 -13.89 -6.64 -2.94
N MET A 327 -12.66 -6.56 -2.45
CA MET A 327 -11.52 -7.21 -3.08
C MET A 327 -11.54 -8.70 -2.75
N ASN A 328 -12.07 -9.49 -3.67
CA ASN A 328 -12.19 -10.94 -3.50
C ASN A 328 -10.95 -11.65 -4.05
N VAL A 329 -10.17 -12.25 -3.16
CA VAL A 329 -8.93 -12.96 -3.50
C VAL A 329 -9.08 -14.48 -3.53
N GLY A 330 -10.25 -15.02 -3.20
CA GLY A 330 -10.49 -16.47 -3.05
C GLY A 330 -10.20 -17.29 -4.32
N ALA A 331 -10.41 -16.69 -5.50
CA ALA A 331 -10.10 -17.36 -6.77
C ALA A 331 -8.59 -17.53 -7.01
N LEU A 332 -7.75 -16.65 -6.45
CA LEU A 332 -6.30 -16.66 -6.61
C LEU A 332 -5.59 -17.34 -5.44
N PHE A 333 -6.19 -17.30 -4.23
CA PHE A 333 -5.56 -17.78 -3.00
C PHE A 333 -6.50 -18.73 -2.24
N SER A 334 -6.46 -20.00 -2.59
CA SER A 334 -7.22 -21.01 -1.84
C SER A 334 -6.64 -21.18 -0.43
N GLY A 335 -7.52 -21.28 0.56
CA GLY A 335 -7.12 -21.45 1.97
C GLY A 335 -6.82 -20.16 2.72
N PHE A 336 -6.89 -18.99 2.10
CA PHE A 336 -6.68 -17.71 2.80
C PHE A 336 -7.72 -17.50 3.90
N GLU A 337 -8.99 -17.78 3.62
CA GLU A 337 -10.10 -17.64 4.56
C GLU A 337 -10.04 -18.60 5.77
N SER A 338 -9.16 -19.61 5.72
CA SER A 338 -8.99 -20.57 6.83
C SER A 338 -8.19 -20.03 7.99
N GLY A 339 -7.52 -18.88 7.83
CA GLY A 339 -6.77 -18.20 8.89
C GLY A 339 -7.67 -17.57 9.95
N GLN A 340 -7.06 -17.11 11.05
CA GLN A 340 -7.78 -16.33 12.03
C GLN A 340 -8.12 -14.97 11.45
N ALA A 341 -9.38 -14.53 11.60
CA ALA A 341 -9.85 -13.25 11.05
C ALA A 341 -8.99 -12.06 11.50
N ALA A 342 -8.52 -12.06 12.75
CA ALA A 342 -7.65 -11.00 13.29
C ALA A 342 -6.29 -10.89 12.56
N ASP A 343 -5.81 -11.97 11.94
CA ASP A 343 -4.53 -11.99 11.23
C ASP A 343 -4.68 -11.55 9.78
N HIS A 344 -5.87 -11.63 9.21
CA HIS A 344 -6.13 -11.33 7.81
C HIS A 344 -5.71 -9.91 7.42
N CYS A 345 -5.98 -8.91 8.24
CA CYS A 345 -5.62 -7.51 7.94
C CYS A 345 -4.11 -7.31 7.75
N LEU A 346 -3.27 -8.02 8.52
CA LEU A 346 -1.81 -7.94 8.41
C LEU A 346 -1.23 -8.89 7.35
N CYS A 347 -1.92 -9.97 7.04
CA CYS A 347 -1.49 -10.96 6.06
C CYS A 347 -1.97 -10.67 4.63
N PHE A 348 -3.09 -9.95 4.48
CA PHE A 348 -3.67 -9.64 3.18
C PHE A 348 -2.70 -8.92 2.22
N PRO A 349 -1.97 -7.88 2.64
CA PRO A 349 -1.02 -7.22 1.74
C PRO A 349 0.10 -8.15 1.24
N LEU A 350 0.46 -9.16 2.03
CA LEU A 350 1.49 -10.13 1.64
C LEU A 350 1.10 -10.97 0.42
N LEU A 351 -0.20 -11.11 0.15
CA LEU A 351 -0.69 -11.83 -1.03
C LEU A 351 -0.22 -11.16 -2.33
N GLY A 352 -0.13 -9.84 -2.33
CA GLY A 352 0.36 -9.10 -3.49
C GLY A 352 1.83 -9.37 -3.81
N VAL A 353 2.64 -9.64 -2.79
CA VAL A 353 4.06 -10.02 -3.01
C VAL A 353 4.17 -11.38 -3.70
N LEU A 354 3.25 -12.32 -3.42
CA LEU A 354 3.17 -13.60 -4.12
C LEU A 354 2.86 -13.44 -5.62
N MET A 355 2.17 -12.36 -5.99
CA MET A 355 1.79 -12.04 -7.38
C MET A 355 2.86 -11.28 -8.16
N ARG A 356 4.03 -11.05 -7.55
CA ARG A 356 5.13 -10.37 -8.22
C ARG A 356 5.60 -11.14 -9.45
N THR A 357 5.55 -10.50 -10.61
CA THR A 357 6.02 -11.05 -11.89
C THR A 357 7.36 -10.47 -12.33
N GLU A 358 7.77 -9.37 -11.73
CA GLU A 358 8.98 -8.64 -12.11
C GLU A 358 10.24 -9.36 -11.65
N ASN A 359 11.07 -9.73 -12.62
CA ASN A 359 12.45 -10.14 -12.40
C ASN A 359 13.46 -9.05 -12.85
N GLN A 360 12.97 -7.84 -13.11
CA GLN A 360 13.82 -6.78 -13.64
C GLN A 360 14.63 -6.14 -12.52
N LYS A 361 15.95 -6.25 -12.67
CA LYS A 361 16.88 -5.27 -12.10
C LYS A 361 16.84 -4.06 -13.03
N LEU A 362 16.46 -2.92 -12.50
CA LEU A 362 16.68 -1.64 -13.19
C LEU A 362 18.17 -1.41 -13.37
#